data_c057a234384560a15423e30ea66b0559
#
_entry.id   c057a234384560a15423e30ea66b0559
#
_cell.length_a   1.000
_cell.length_b   1.000
_cell.length_c   1.000
_cell.angle_alpha   90.00
_cell.angle_beta   90.00
_cell.angle_gamma   90.00
#
_symmetry.space_group_name_H-M   'P 1'
#
loop_
_entity.id
_entity.type
_entity.pdbx_description
1 polymer ?
#
loop_
_entity_poly.entity_id
_entity_poly.type
_entity_poly.pdbx_seq_one_letter_code
_entity_poly.pdbx_strand_id
1 'polypeptide(L)'
;RIEENKGSDRVVEVIRLLNQQGKKYHLYFIGAGDMEEELKERVKEYHLEDYVHFLGYQKNPYQYLSHMKVLLSMSKQEGFPGVYVEALSLGVPFVSTEVGGAEELSQEGRFGKIIASNEEAAQAIDNYMTSASNFDANEASQFIQKFTISKQIEQVERLIEE
;
A
#
# COMPACT_ATOMS: atom_id res chain seq x y z
N ARG A 1 7.19 2.47 7.77
CA ARG A 1 8.65 2.47 8.00
C ARG A 1 9.38 2.01 6.75
N ILE A 2 10.59 2.52 6.54
CA ILE A 2 11.46 2.19 5.39
C ILE A 2 12.48 1.14 5.87
N GLU A 3 12.08 -0.11 5.81
CA GLU A 3 12.81 -1.25 6.35
C GLU A 3 12.80 -2.43 5.36
N GLU A 4 13.76 -3.33 5.47
CA GLU A 4 13.86 -4.52 4.62
C GLU A 4 12.61 -5.40 4.69
N ASN A 5 12.07 -5.62 5.90
CA ASN A 5 10.86 -6.42 6.10
C ASN A 5 9.62 -5.81 5.41
N LYS A 6 9.62 -4.49 5.18
CA LYS A 6 8.55 -3.78 4.46
C LYS A 6 8.69 -3.84 2.94
N GLY A 7 9.75 -4.45 2.42
CA GLY A 7 10.01 -4.60 1.00
C GLY A 7 10.19 -3.26 0.27
N SER A 8 10.76 -2.27 0.97
CA SER A 8 10.94 -0.93 0.43
C SER A 8 11.81 -0.88 -0.82
N ASP A 9 12.76 -1.77 -0.94
CA ASP A 9 13.59 -2.00 -2.13
C ASP A 9 12.76 -2.47 -3.33
N ARG A 10 11.82 -3.39 -3.11
CA ARG A 10 10.90 -3.88 -4.13
C ARG A 10 9.92 -2.80 -4.59
N VAL A 11 9.51 -1.90 -3.69
CA VAL A 11 8.66 -0.76 -4.03
C VAL A 11 9.37 0.16 -5.05
N VAL A 12 10.65 0.46 -4.85
CA VAL A 12 11.45 1.24 -5.81
C VAL A 12 11.59 0.49 -7.15
N GLU A 13 11.78 -0.84 -7.11
CA GLU A 13 11.87 -1.67 -8.31
C GLU A 13 10.56 -1.63 -9.13
N VAL A 14 9.41 -1.64 -8.49
CA VAL A 14 8.11 -1.50 -9.17
C VAL A 14 8.01 -0.18 -9.93
N ILE A 15 8.45 0.93 -9.34
CA ILE A 15 8.47 2.23 -10.02
C ILE A 15 9.47 2.24 -11.17
N ARG A 16 10.62 1.57 -11.02
CA ARG A 16 11.59 1.39 -12.11
C ARG A 16 10.96 0.68 -13.30
N LEU A 17 10.25 -0.42 -13.07
CA LEU A 17 9.56 -1.17 -14.13
C LEU A 17 8.51 -0.30 -14.86
N LEU A 18 7.71 0.44 -14.10
CA LEU A 18 6.71 1.36 -14.66
C LEU A 18 7.35 2.47 -15.49
N ASN A 19 8.44 3.06 -15.01
CA ASN A 19 9.16 4.10 -15.72
C ASN A 19 9.77 3.58 -17.04
N GLN A 20 10.32 2.35 -17.04
CA GLN A 20 10.82 1.68 -18.25
C GLN A 20 9.73 1.43 -19.30
N GLN A 21 8.48 1.30 -18.87
CA GLN A 21 7.31 1.19 -19.75
C GLN A 21 6.78 2.56 -20.21
N GLY A 22 7.46 3.65 -19.87
CA GLY A 22 7.04 5.01 -20.18
C GLY A 22 5.95 5.56 -19.25
N LYS A 23 5.66 4.86 -18.15
CA LYS A 23 4.68 5.28 -17.13
C LYS A 23 5.38 6.17 -16.09
N LYS A 24 5.06 7.45 -16.09
CA LYS A 24 5.72 8.47 -15.25
C LYS A 24 4.91 8.73 -13.97
N TYR A 25 4.72 7.68 -13.16
CA TYR A 25 4.02 7.79 -11.89
C TYR A 25 4.99 8.20 -10.78
N HIS A 26 4.46 8.89 -9.77
CA HIS A 26 5.22 9.34 -8.62
C HIS A 26 4.97 8.43 -7.41
N LEU A 27 6.06 8.06 -6.75
CA LEU A 27 6.07 7.29 -5.50
C LEU A 27 6.42 8.22 -4.34
N TYR A 28 5.68 8.12 -3.26
CA TYR A 28 5.93 8.84 -2.02
C TYR A 28 6.16 7.88 -0.87
N PHE A 29 7.36 7.92 -0.27
CA PHE A 29 7.62 7.29 1.00
C PHE A 29 7.25 8.24 2.13
N ILE A 30 6.30 7.82 2.98
CA ILE A 30 5.85 8.56 4.15
C ILE A 30 6.33 7.81 5.39
N GLY A 31 7.30 8.37 6.08
CA GLY A 31 7.98 7.75 7.21
C GLY A 31 9.49 7.75 7.03
N ALA A 32 10.18 7.10 7.94
CA ALA A 32 11.62 6.95 7.96
C ALA A 32 12.02 5.51 8.27
N GLY A 33 13.27 5.17 8.07
CA GLY A 33 13.82 3.86 8.39
C GLY A 33 15.27 3.74 7.97
N ASP A 34 15.89 2.65 8.37
CA ASP A 34 17.33 2.38 8.18
C ASP A 34 17.74 2.18 6.71
N MET A 35 16.80 1.80 5.84
CA MET A 35 17.08 1.65 4.41
C MET A 35 16.98 2.97 3.61
N GLU A 36 16.62 4.08 4.22
CA GLU A 36 16.32 5.32 3.47
C GLU A 36 17.51 5.79 2.61
N GLU A 37 18.71 5.83 3.17
CA GLU A 37 19.90 6.28 2.45
C GLU A 37 20.29 5.32 1.31
N GLU A 38 20.22 4.02 1.54
CA GLU A 38 20.45 3.01 0.50
C GLU A 38 19.44 3.17 -0.65
N LEU A 39 18.17 3.40 -0.33
CA LEU A 39 17.14 3.59 -1.35
C LEU A 39 17.33 4.89 -2.14
N LYS A 40 17.78 5.96 -1.51
CA LYS A 40 18.12 7.22 -2.20
C LYS A 40 19.26 7.03 -3.20
N GLU A 41 20.27 6.25 -2.84
CA GLU A 41 21.36 5.89 -3.77
C GLU A 41 20.84 5.07 -4.95
N ARG A 42 20.00 4.08 -4.69
CA ARG A 42 19.37 3.24 -5.73
C ARG A 42 18.46 4.06 -6.65
N VAL A 43 17.71 5.00 -6.11
CA VAL A 43 16.88 5.95 -6.89
C VAL A 43 17.74 6.76 -7.86
N LYS A 44 18.91 7.24 -7.42
CA LYS A 44 19.87 7.95 -8.29
C LYS A 44 20.45 7.03 -9.37
N GLU A 45 20.84 5.81 -9.00
CA GLU A 45 21.36 4.81 -9.94
C GLU A 45 20.35 4.50 -11.05
N TYR A 46 19.06 4.47 -10.72
CA TYR A 46 17.98 4.22 -11.66
C TYR A 46 17.46 5.47 -12.38
N HIS A 47 18.02 6.64 -12.10
CA HIS A 47 17.58 7.95 -12.63
C HIS A 47 16.09 8.21 -12.37
N LEU A 48 15.65 7.96 -11.13
CA LEU A 48 14.27 8.09 -10.69
C LEU A 48 14.04 9.25 -9.71
N GLU A 49 14.98 10.18 -9.57
CA GLU A 49 14.94 11.28 -8.61
C GLU A 49 13.70 12.17 -8.79
N ASP A 50 13.24 12.32 -10.03
CA ASP A 50 12.04 13.10 -10.35
C ASP A 50 10.74 12.37 -9.96
N TYR A 51 10.78 11.06 -9.73
CA TYR A 51 9.60 10.21 -9.53
C TYR A 51 9.48 9.60 -8.14
N VAL A 52 10.56 9.55 -7.36
CA VAL A 52 10.57 8.97 -6.02
C VAL A 52 10.86 10.03 -4.97
N HIS A 53 9.93 10.21 -4.05
CA HIS A 53 9.95 11.27 -3.05
C HIS A 53 9.97 10.68 -1.63
N PHE A 54 10.90 11.15 -0.81
CA PHE A 54 11.02 10.78 0.59
C PHE A 54 10.53 11.94 1.45
N LEU A 55 9.36 11.79 2.07
CA LEU A 55 8.72 12.86 2.87
C LEU A 55 9.17 12.84 4.33
N GLY A 56 9.92 11.81 4.76
CA GLY A 56 10.29 11.64 6.14
C GLY A 56 9.09 11.36 7.06
N TYR A 57 9.32 11.46 8.37
CA TYR A 57 8.25 11.30 9.35
C TYR A 57 7.24 12.44 9.23
N GLN A 58 5.95 12.05 9.17
CA GLN A 58 4.83 12.99 9.12
C GLN A 58 3.93 12.77 10.33
N LYS A 59 3.64 13.87 11.05
CA LYS A 59 2.72 13.82 12.21
C LYS A 59 1.31 13.39 11.80
N ASN A 60 0.88 13.79 10.60
CA ASN A 60 -0.40 13.40 10.01
C ASN A 60 -0.18 12.84 8.60
N PRO A 61 0.12 11.53 8.46
CA PRO A 61 0.32 10.91 7.14
C PRO A 61 -0.97 10.84 6.31
N TYR A 62 -2.13 10.90 6.94
CA TYR A 62 -3.43 10.75 6.28
C TYR A 62 -3.74 11.88 5.31
N GLN A 63 -3.24 13.08 5.57
CA GLN A 63 -3.38 14.21 4.64
C GLN A 63 -2.68 13.95 3.29
N TYR A 64 -1.61 13.15 3.28
CA TYR A 64 -0.96 12.72 2.05
C TYR A 64 -1.67 11.52 1.44
N LEU A 65 -1.94 10.49 2.24
CA LEU A 65 -2.55 9.26 1.79
C LEU A 65 -3.91 9.50 1.12
N SER A 66 -4.73 10.40 1.65
CA SER A 66 -6.05 10.74 1.08
C SER A 66 -6.00 11.31 -0.35
N HIS A 67 -4.85 11.79 -0.80
CA HIS A 67 -4.64 12.30 -2.16
C HIS A 67 -3.95 11.30 -3.09
N MET A 68 -3.57 10.14 -2.58
CA MET A 68 -2.92 9.09 -3.38
C MET A 68 -3.95 8.29 -4.18
N LYS A 69 -3.51 7.74 -5.30
CA LYS A 69 -4.35 6.89 -6.15
C LYS A 69 -4.36 5.44 -5.70
N VAL A 70 -3.26 4.98 -5.10
CA VAL A 70 -3.08 3.61 -4.64
C VAL A 70 -2.00 3.55 -3.56
N LEU A 71 -2.20 2.68 -2.58
CA LEU A 71 -1.18 2.30 -1.61
C LEU A 71 -0.43 1.05 -2.12
N LEU A 72 0.88 1.09 -2.15
CA LEU A 72 1.73 -0.07 -2.48
C LEU A 72 2.46 -0.57 -1.24
N SER A 73 2.32 -1.87 -0.96
CA SER A 73 3.05 -2.56 0.09
C SER A 73 3.64 -3.86 -0.45
N MET A 74 4.95 -4.01 -0.31
CA MET A 74 5.70 -5.21 -0.71
C MET A 74 6.25 -5.95 0.49
N SER A 75 5.59 -5.85 1.65
CA SER A 75 6.02 -6.45 2.92
C SER A 75 6.22 -7.95 2.79
N LYS A 76 7.25 -8.46 3.48
CA LYS A 76 7.54 -9.90 3.56
C LYS A 76 6.59 -10.59 4.55
N GLN A 77 6.21 -9.88 5.60
CA GLN A 77 5.33 -10.39 6.65
C GLN A 77 4.61 -9.25 7.37
N GLU A 78 3.34 -9.44 7.64
CA GLU A 78 2.52 -8.59 8.50
C GLU A 78 1.62 -9.48 9.36
N GLY A 79 1.35 -9.04 10.59
CA GLY A 79 0.33 -9.69 11.43
C GLY A 79 -1.07 -9.29 10.96
N PHE A 80 -1.35 -7.99 11.06
CA PHE A 80 -2.54 -7.35 10.47
C PHE A 80 -2.15 -5.98 9.94
N PRO A 81 -2.35 -5.71 8.64
CA PRO A 81 -1.84 -4.48 8.02
C PRO A 81 -2.79 -3.30 8.26
N GLY A 82 -2.63 -2.61 9.39
CA GLY A 82 -3.43 -1.43 9.73
C GLY A 82 -3.43 -0.35 8.66
N VAL A 83 -2.33 -0.21 7.93
CA VAL A 83 -2.22 0.78 6.84
C VAL A 83 -3.21 0.52 5.68
N TYR A 84 -3.63 -0.73 5.45
CA TYR A 84 -4.65 -1.03 4.43
C TYR A 84 -6.04 -0.60 4.90
N VAL A 85 -6.34 -0.79 6.19
CA VAL A 85 -7.57 -0.26 6.81
C VAL A 85 -7.61 1.26 6.68
N GLU A 86 -6.50 1.92 6.98
CA GLU A 86 -6.37 3.38 6.86
C GLU A 86 -6.58 3.85 5.41
N ALA A 87 -5.94 3.19 4.44
CA ALA A 87 -6.11 3.52 3.02
C ALA A 87 -7.55 3.34 2.55
N LEU A 88 -8.18 2.19 2.83
CA LEU A 88 -9.57 1.93 2.43
C LEU A 88 -10.56 2.88 3.10
N SER A 89 -10.31 3.26 4.37
CA SER A 89 -11.12 4.29 5.06
C SER A 89 -11.08 5.65 4.37
N LEU A 90 -9.99 5.95 3.69
CA LEU A 90 -9.79 7.17 2.91
C LEU A 90 -10.20 7.01 1.44
N GLY A 91 -10.77 5.87 1.05
CA GLY A 91 -11.16 5.59 -0.32
C GLY A 91 -9.97 5.35 -1.26
N VAL A 92 -8.86 4.82 -0.73
CA VAL A 92 -7.64 4.52 -1.48
C VAL A 92 -7.45 3.00 -1.55
N PRO A 93 -7.39 2.40 -2.75
CA PRO A 93 -7.13 0.98 -2.92
C PRO A 93 -5.69 0.64 -2.57
N PHE A 94 -5.41 -0.66 -2.38
CA PHE A 94 -4.05 -1.11 -2.13
C PHE A 94 -3.60 -2.20 -3.10
N VAL A 95 -2.29 -2.26 -3.32
CA VAL A 95 -1.58 -3.36 -3.97
C VAL A 95 -0.61 -3.94 -2.95
N SER A 96 -0.68 -5.23 -2.72
CA SER A 96 0.06 -5.89 -1.64
C SER A 96 0.55 -7.28 -2.03
N THR A 97 1.70 -7.65 -1.51
CA THR A 97 2.09 -9.05 -1.36
C THR A 97 1.09 -9.79 -0.47
N GLU A 98 1.08 -11.12 -0.56
CA GLU A 98 0.27 -11.95 0.34
C GLU A 98 0.85 -11.89 1.76
N VAL A 99 0.13 -11.20 2.65
CA VAL A 99 0.45 -11.07 4.07
C VAL A 99 -0.81 -11.23 4.91
N GLY A 100 -0.66 -11.50 6.22
CA GLY A 100 -1.80 -11.72 7.10
C GLY A 100 -2.85 -10.61 7.02
N GLY A 101 -4.13 -10.98 6.83
CA GLY A 101 -5.26 -10.07 6.72
C GLY A 101 -5.43 -9.34 5.39
N ALA A 102 -4.45 -9.38 4.49
CA ALA A 102 -4.53 -8.68 3.21
C ALA A 102 -5.63 -9.23 2.30
N GLU A 103 -5.76 -10.56 2.20
CA GLU A 103 -6.80 -11.21 1.38
C GLU A 103 -8.20 -10.86 1.88
N GLU A 104 -8.41 -10.90 3.20
CA GLU A 104 -9.69 -10.51 3.82
C GLU A 104 -10.07 -9.07 3.49
N LEU A 105 -9.09 -8.15 3.55
CA LEU A 105 -9.31 -6.74 3.23
C LEU A 105 -9.47 -6.47 1.72
N SER A 106 -8.86 -7.29 0.88
CA SER A 106 -8.96 -7.16 -0.58
C SER A 106 -10.34 -7.46 -1.13
N GLN A 107 -11.11 -8.29 -0.44
CA GLN A 107 -12.43 -8.76 -0.88
C GLN A 107 -12.37 -9.32 -2.31
N GLU A 108 -11.54 -10.34 -2.50
CA GLU A 108 -11.35 -11.00 -3.80
C GLU A 108 -10.88 -10.05 -4.92
N GLY A 109 -10.07 -9.06 -4.56
CA GLY A 109 -9.54 -8.07 -5.50
C GLY A 109 -10.43 -6.85 -5.71
N ARG A 110 -11.55 -6.73 -4.98
CA ARG A 110 -12.49 -5.61 -5.10
C ARG A 110 -11.92 -4.30 -4.54
N PHE A 111 -11.22 -4.37 -3.41
CA PHE A 111 -10.69 -3.20 -2.70
C PHE A 111 -9.17 -3.12 -2.68
N GLY A 112 -8.51 -4.21 -3.03
CA GLY A 112 -7.07 -4.28 -3.14
C GLY A 112 -6.64 -5.47 -4.00
N LYS A 113 -5.44 -5.40 -4.55
CA LYS A 113 -4.88 -6.48 -5.37
C LYS A 113 -3.75 -7.16 -4.64
N ILE A 114 -3.88 -8.47 -4.45
CA ILE A 114 -2.79 -9.31 -3.94
C ILE A 114 -1.92 -9.75 -5.13
N ILE A 115 -0.61 -9.62 -4.98
CA ILE A 115 0.36 -9.87 -6.06
C ILE A 115 1.50 -10.78 -5.57
N ALA A 116 2.11 -11.49 -6.51
CA ALA A 116 3.22 -12.40 -6.24
C ALA A 116 4.57 -11.89 -6.78
N SER A 117 4.57 -10.91 -7.70
CA SER A 117 5.77 -10.40 -8.33
C SER A 117 5.77 -8.88 -8.47
N ASN A 118 6.93 -8.29 -8.75
CA ASN A 118 7.06 -6.87 -9.02
C ASN A 118 6.34 -6.47 -10.32
N GLU A 119 6.33 -7.35 -11.31
CA GLU A 119 5.62 -7.18 -12.58
C GLU A 119 4.11 -7.14 -12.38
N GLU A 120 3.57 -8.04 -11.59
CA GLU A 120 2.14 -8.02 -11.22
C GLU A 120 1.78 -6.74 -10.45
N ALA A 121 2.66 -6.29 -9.55
CA ALA A 121 2.47 -5.04 -8.83
C ALA A 121 2.44 -3.83 -9.79
N ALA A 122 3.37 -3.76 -10.72
CA ALA A 122 3.41 -2.71 -11.72
C ALA A 122 2.13 -2.69 -12.58
N GLN A 123 1.65 -3.85 -13.02
CA GLN A 123 0.40 -3.96 -13.78
C GLN A 123 -0.82 -3.54 -12.94
N ALA A 124 -0.90 -3.96 -11.68
CA ALA A 124 -2.00 -3.59 -10.79
C ALA A 124 -2.02 -2.08 -10.53
N ILE A 125 -0.87 -1.45 -10.32
CA ILE A 125 -0.76 0.00 -10.16
C ILE A 125 -1.23 0.71 -11.43
N ASP A 126 -0.76 0.29 -12.60
CA ASP A 126 -1.18 0.91 -13.87
C ASP A 126 -2.70 0.83 -14.07
N ASN A 127 -3.33 -0.28 -13.69
CA ASN A 127 -4.78 -0.44 -13.73
C ASN A 127 -5.51 0.58 -12.84
N TYR A 128 -5.01 0.84 -11.62
CA TYR A 128 -5.57 1.86 -10.74
C TYR A 128 -5.32 3.28 -11.25
N MET A 129 -4.15 3.53 -11.81
CA MET A 129 -3.76 4.86 -12.33
C MET A 129 -4.55 5.24 -13.59
N THR A 130 -4.91 4.27 -14.44
CA THR A 130 -5.64 4.47 -15.70
C THR A 130 -7.16 4.27 -15.57
N SER A 131 -7.68 4.07 -14.35
CA SER A 131 -9.09 3.76 -14.08
C SER A 131 -9.61 2.49 -14.78
N ALA A 132 -8.71 1.56 -15.10
CA ALA A 132 -9.07 0.24 -15.62
C ALA A 132 -9.58 -0.73 -14.51
N SER A 133 -9.52 -0.31 -13.25
CA SER A 133 -10.06 -1.05 -12.11
C SER A 133 -11.51 -0.66 -11.83
N ASN A 134 -12.28 -1.60 -11.27
CA ASN A 134 -13.67 -1.37 -10.81
C ASN A 134 -13.72 -0.94 -9.33
N PHE A 135 -12.67 -0.29 -8.82
CA PHE A 135 -12.61 0.16 -7.44
C PHE A 135 -13.62 1.28 -7.17
N ASP A 136 -14.44 1.09 -6.14
CA ASP A 136 -15.37 2.10 -5.62
C ASP A 136 -14.96 2.55 -4.22
N ALA A 137 -14.57 3.81 -4.10
CA ALA A 137 -14.07 4.40 -2.86
C ALA A 137 -15.14 4.43 -1.75
N ASN A 138 -16.41 4.66 -2.09
CA ASN A 138 -17.49 4.69 -1.12
C ASN A 138 -17.80 3.29 -0.58
N GLU A 139 -17.84 2.28 -1.45
CA GLU A 139 -18.03 0.89 -1.04
C GLU A 139 -16.87 0.42 -0.14
N ALA A 140 -15.63 0.75 -0.47
CA ALA A 140 -14.46 0.40 0.33
C ALA A 140 -14.54 1.02 1.74
N SER A 141 -14.87 2.30 1.83
CA SER A 141 -15.02 3.00 3.10
C SER A 141 -16.15 2.42 3.95
N GLN A 142 -17.30 2.09 3.36
CA GLN A 142 -18.42 1.45 4.04
C GLN A 142 -18.06 0.03 4.52
N PHE A 143 -17.36 -0.75 3.70
CA PHE A 143 -16.88 -2.07 4.08
C PHE A 143 -15.98 -1.99 5.30
N ILE A 144 -15.02 -1.08 5.33
CA ILE A 144 -14.08 -0.93 6.45
C ILE A 144 -14.78 -0.53 7.75
N GLN A 145 -15.78 0.32 7.72
CA GLN A 145 -16.56 0.65 8.91
C GLN A 145 -17.21 -0.59 9.52
N LYS A 146 -17.89 -1.41 8.72
CA LYS A 146 -18.52 -2.66 9.17
C LYS A 146 -17.48 -3.67 9.63
N PHE A 147 -16.39 -3.82 8.89
CA PHE A 147 -15.30 -4.74 9.22
C PHE A 147 -14.68 -4.41 10.59
N THR A 148 -14.40 -3.14 10.86
CA THR A 148 -13.80 -2.69 12.12
C THR A 148 -14.74 -2.93 13.29
N ILE A 149 -16.03 -2.65 13.15
CA ILE A 149 -17.05 -2.90 14.18
C ILE A 149 -17.16 -4.40 14.48
N SER A 150 -17.25 -5.23 13.44
CA SER A 150 -17.34 -6.70 13.59
C SER A 150 -16.13 -7.26 14.32
N LYS A 151 -14.91 -6.83 13.97
CA LYS A 151 -13.69 -7.26 14.65
C LYS A 151 -13.62 -6.82 16.10
N GLN A 152 -14.12 -5.64 16.43
CA GLN A 152 -14.23 -5.18 17.82
C GLN A 152 -15.21 -6.05 18.62
N ILE A 153 -16.36 -6.40 18.05
CA ILE A 153 -17.36 -7.27 18.69
C ILE A 153 -16.77 -8.66 18.94
N GLU A 154 -16.18 -9.30 17.92
CA GLU A 154 -15.51 -10.61 18.05
C GLU A 154 -14.46 -10.60 19.18
N GLN A 155 -13.72 -9.52 19.32
CA GLN A 155 -12.68 -9.38 20.33
C GLN A 155 -13.29 -9.29 21.75
N VAL A 156 -14.40 -8.57 21.89
CA VAL A 156 -15.14 -8.48 23.17
C VAL A 156 -15.77 -9.82 23.53
N GLU A 157 -16.40 -10.51 22.58
CA GLU A 157 -17.02 -11.83 22.81
C GLU A 157 -15.99 -12.85 23.31
N ARG A 158 -14.80 -12.92 22.70
CA ARG A 158 -13.71 -13.80 23.16
C ARG A 158 -13.29 -13.52 24.60
N LEU A 159 -13.24 -12.24 25.00
CA LEU A 159 -12.86 -11.84 26.36
C LEU A 159 -13.93 -12.18 27.41
N ILE A 160 -15.20 -12.36 27.00
CA ILE A 160 -16.31 -12.75 27.90
C ILE A 160 -16.33 -14.27 28.09
N GLU A 161 -15.86 -15.04 27.09
CA GLU A 161 -15.86 -16.51 27.13
C GLU A 161 -14.65 -17.11 27.88
N GLU A 162 -13.61 -16.32 28.17
CA GLU A 162 -12.47 -16.67 29.04
C GLU A 162 -12.79 -16.45 30.54
#